data_bc9dcf1c90ed6469b7159278f08442da
#
_entry.id   bc9dcf1c90ed6469b7159278f08442da
#
_cell.length_a   1.000
_cell.length_b   1.000
_cell.length_c   1.000
_cell.angle_alpha   90.00
_cell.angle_beta   90.00
_cell.angle_gamma   90.00
#
_symmetry.space_group_name_H-M   'P 1'
#
loop_
_entity.id
_entity.type
_entity.pdbx_description
1 polymer ?
#
loop_
_entity_poly.entity_id
_entity_poly.type
_entity_poly.pdbx_seq_one_letter_code
_entity_poly.pdbx_strand_id
1 'polypeptide(L)'
;MKVLIPAGGKGTRLRPHTLYTPKPLLFVAGDTIIGHIFSLLDGLEIEEYRIVYSPETSLPRSLKEAYPDRSFTFWEQAEALGLGHAVLQGLPELGDEPILILLSDAIIPFDIQKAISDLGENEGFLVAKEVADPRRFGVMELAGDYISKLVEKPEKPQSNLAISGIYYLPSAKRLREALEEMVAQDRRTQGEYQLTDVLSILIDHGEKLRAVKVDTWLDCGTPAALLEANRELLKLKSRVVPLKDSLIKPPCWIADDAVIENSIIGPNVSIAKGAVVRNSIVSESIINAGAQIEGMVIKDTIVGERAVLRRSPSSLDVGSFSRLEGF
;
A
#
# COMPACT_ATOMS: atom_id res chain seq x y z
N MET A 1 2.02 21.40 5.61
CA MET A 1 0.80 20.60 5.33
C MET A 1 0.75 19.39 6.25
N LYS A 2 -0.44 18.92 6.63
CA LYS A 2 -0.61 17.71 7.45
C LYS A 2 -1.10 16.55 6.58
N VAL A 3 -0.60 15.36 6.88
CA VAL A 3 -0.94 14.12 6.15
C VAL A 3 -1.59 13.14 7.11
N LEU A 4 -2.74 12.59 6.76
CA LEU A 4 -3.45 11.59 7.54
C LEU A 4 -3.39 10.24 6.83
N ILE A 5 -2.95 9.20 7.54
CA ILE A 5 -2.80 7.86 7.00
C ILE A 5 -3.57 6.87 7.87
N PRO A 6 -4.77 6.44 7.44
CA PRO A 6 -5.48 5.35 8.08
C PRO A 6 -4.73 4.04 7.87
N ALA A 7 -4.29 3.41 8.95
CA ALA A 7 -3.47 2.20 8.94
C ALA A 7 -3.96 1.14 9.95
N GLY A 8 -5.24 1.18 10.32
CA GLY A 8 -5.86 0.28 11.30
C GLY A 8 -6.22 -1.11 10.77
N GLY A 9 -6.01 -1.40 9.51
CA GLY A 9 -6.37 -2.68 8.91
C GLY A 9 -5.50 -3.84 9.42
N LYS A 10 -6.11 -4.93 9.91
CA LYS A 10 -5.41 -6.11 10.47
C LYS A 10 -4.61 -6.93 9.42
N GLY A 11 -4.80 -6.70 8.12
CA GLY A 11 -4.08 -7.39 7.05
C GLY A 11 -4.28 -8.92 7.04
N THR A 12 -5.42 -9.43 7.48
CA THR A 12 -5.67 -10.87 7.67
C THR A 12 -5.47 -11.71 6.40
N ARG A 13 -5.76 -11.15 5.22
CA ARG A 13 -5.57 -11.80 3.93
C ARG A 13 -4.09 -12.01 3.54
N LEU A 14 -3.17 -11.30 4.21
CA LEU A 14 -1.72 -11.38 4.02
C LEU A 14 -1.02 -12.29 5.04
N ARG A 15 -1.76 -12.95 5.94
CA ARG A 15 -1.16 -13.93 6.85
C ARG A 15 -0.54 -15.07 6.07
N PRO A 16 0.63 -15.59 6.51
CA PRO A 16 1.29 -15.35 7.82
C PRO A 16 2.16 -14.08 7.89
N HIS A 17 2.40 -13.34 6.81
CA HIS A 17 3.35 -12.22 6.75
C HIS A 17 2.96 -11.07 7.70
N THR A 18 1.67 -10.88 7.96
CA THR A 18 1.13 -9.83 8.84
C THR A 18 0.87 -10.29 10.28
N LEU A 19 1.39 -11.45 10.68
CA LEU A 19 1.29 -11.88 12.09
C LEU A 19 2.18 -11.05 13.03
N TYR A 20 3.35 -10.63 12.54
CA TYR A 20 4.33 -9.88 13.31
C TYR A 20 4.67 -8.52 12.70
N THR A 21 4.54 -8.39 11.38
CA THR A 21 4.84 -7.15 10.66
C THR A 21 3.55 -6.47 10.25
N PRO A 22 3.26 -5.24 10.71
CA PRO A 22 2.09 -4.48 10.26
C PRO A 22 2.07 -4.35 8.73
N LYS A 23 0.87 -4.49 8.12
CA LYS A 23 0.72 -4.46 6.66
C LYS A 23 1.46 -3.30 5.98
N PRO A 24 1.39 -2.03 6.46
CA PRO A 24 2.08 -0.92 5.83
C PRO A 24 3.61 -1.06 5.79
N LEU A 25 4.18 -1.91 6.63
CA LEU A 25 5.62 -2.16 6.73
C LEU A 25 6.08 -3.41 5.96
N LEU A 26 5.21 -4.07 5.21
CA LEU A 26 5.61 -5.16 4.33
C LEU A 26 6.52 -4.62 3.21
N PHE A 27 7.62 -5.33 3.00
CA PHE A 27 8.62 -5.00 1.99
C PHE A 27 8.15 -5.37 0.58
N VAL A 28 8.36 -4.47 -0.38
CA VAL A 28 8.08 -4.65 -1.80
C VAL A 28 8.98 -3.74 -2.64
N ALA A 29 9.62 -4.25 -3.67
CA ALA A 29 10.41 -3.49 -4.65
C ALA A 29 11.36 -2.44 -4.03
N GLY A 30 12.05 -2.80 -2.95
CA GLY A 30 13.12 -1.99 -2.36
C GLY A 30 12.73 -1.11 -1.18
N ASP A 31 11.46 -1.02 -0.83
CA ASP A 31 10.99 -0.27 0.33
C ASP A 31 9.78 -0.98 0.97
N THR A 32 9.25 -0.43 2.04
CA THR A 32 7.97 -0.85 2.60
C THR A 32 6.81 -0.23 1.81
N ILE A 33 5.60 -0.77 1.94
CA ILE A 33 4.40 -0.18 1.31
C ILE A 33 4.28 1.30 1.71
N ILE A 34 4.40 1.61 3.01
CA ILE A 34 4.31 2.99 3.49
C ILE A 34 5.52 3.85 3.07
N GLY A 35 6.70 3.25 2.88
CA GLY A 35 7.87 3.93 2.35
C GLY A 35 7.65 4.43 0.92
N HIS A 36 7.01 3.61 0.07
CA HIS A 36 6.58 4.06 -1.26
C HIS A 36 5.55 5.18 -1.18
N ILE A 37 4.62 5.15 -0.20
CA ILE A 37 3.65 6.23 0.03
C ILE A 37 4.38 7.51 0.47
N PHE A 38 5.34 7.40 1.36
CA PHE A 38 6.14 8.56 1.77
C PHE A 38 6.95 9.18 0.62
N SER A 39 7.43 8.37 -0.33
CA SER A 39 8.14 8.88 -1.51
C SER A 39 7.25 9.74 -2.42
N LEU A 40 5.91 9.60 -2.36
CA LEU A 40 4.99 10.49 -3.08
C LEU A 40 4.95 11.90 -2.49
N LEU A 41 5.42 12.06 -1.26
CA LEU A 41 5.42 13.32 -0.51
C LEU A 41 6.76 14.04 -0.57
N ASP A 42 7.76 13.47 -1.24
CA ASP A 42 9.06 14.08 -1.40
C ASP A 42 8.91 15.40 -2.18
N GLY A 43 9.50 16.47 -1.63
CA GLY A 43 9.37 17.83 -2.17
C GLY A 43 8.19 18.63 -1.59
N LEU A 44 7.31 18.03 -0.80
CA LEU A 44 6.26 18.72 -0.06
C LEU A 44 6.72 19.00 1.39
N GLU A 45 6.39 20.19 1.89
CA GLU A 45 6.64 20.52 3.30
C GLU A 45 5.57 19.88 4.19
N ILE A 46 5.89 18.70 4.74
CA ILE A 46 5.01 17.96 5.64
C ILE A 46 5.39 18.28 7.10
N GLU A 47 4.47 18.92 7.81
CA GLU A 47 4.63 19.28 9.23
C GLU A 47 4.39 18.09 10.15
N GLU A 48 3.39 17.25 9.80
CA GLU A 48 2.93 16.17 10.67
C GLU A 48 2.34 15.02 9.85
N TYR A 49 2.72 13.79 10.22
CA TYR A 49 2.09 12.54 9.75
C TYR A 49 1.17 12.01 10.84
N ARG A 50 -0.13 12.08 10.63
CA ARG A 50 -1.17 11.61 11.53
C ARG A 50 -1.54 10.17 11.18
N ILE A 51 -1.07 9.23 11.96
CA ILE A 51 -1.27 7.80 11.72
C ILE A 51 -2.43 7.31 12.56
N VAL A 52 -3.50 6.83 11.91
CA VAL A 52 -4.61 6.19 12.61
C VAL A 52 -4.40 4.69 12.60
N TYR A 53 -4.35 4.09 13.78
CA TYR A 53 -4.01 2.68 13.95
C TYR A 53 -5.04 1.94 14.83
N SER A 54 -5.14 0.62 14.69
CA SER A 54 -5.96 -0.23 15.57
C SER A 54 -5.19 -0.62 16.84
N PRO A 55 -5.86 -0.91 17.97
CA PRO A 55 -5.23 -1.46 19.15
C PRO A 55 -4.38 -2.70 18.84
N GLU A 56 -3.47 -3.04 19.74
CA GLU A 56 -2.65 -4.28 19.69
C GLU A 56 -1.69 -4.39 18.48
N THR A 57 -1.39 -3.28 17.77
CA THR A 57 -0.40 -3.28 16.70
C THR A 57 0.93 -2.68 17.16
N SER A 58 2.03 -3.20 16.62
CA SER A 58 3.38 -2.60 16.80
C SER A 58 3.61 -1.38 15.89
N LEU A 59 2.65 -1.00 15.06
CA LEU A 59 2.84 0.01 14.00
C LEU A 59 3.42 1.34 14.51
N PRO A 60 2.93 1.95 15.62
CA PRO A 60 3.49 3.22 16.10
C PRO A 60 4.98 3.15 16.45
N ARG A 61 5.38 2.08 17.13
CA ARG A 61 6.78 1.85 17.48
C ARG A 61 7.62 1.58 16.23
N SER A 62 7.17 0.69 15.38
CA SER A 62 7.89 0.27 14.18
C SER A 62 8.07 1.42 13.19
N LEU A 63 7.10 2.34 13.06
CA LEU A 63 7.23 3.55 12.22
C LEU A 63 8.28 4.51 12.77
N LYS A 64 8.31 4.76 14.08
CA LYS A 64 9.32 5.62 14.70
C LYS A 64 10.73 5.05 14.55
N GLU A 65 10.86 3.72 14.63
CA GLU A 65 12.14 3.03 14.44
C GLU A 65 12.61 3.05 12.98
N ALA A 66 11.68 2.87 12.04
CA ALA A 66 11.99 2.83 10.60
C ALA A 66 12.20 4.22 9.97
N TYR A 67 11.53 5.25 10.49
CA TYR A 67 11.53 6.61 9.95
C TYR A 67 11.72 7.66 11.06
N PRO A 68 12.89 7.68 11.74
CA PRO A 68 13.11 8.52 12.93
C PRO A 68 13.07 10.02 12.64
N ASP A 69 13.31 10.44 11.41
CA ASP A 69 13.36 11.85 11.00
C ASP A 69 11.98 12.43 10.65
N ARG A 70 10.91 11.62 10.71
CA ARG A 70 9.55 12.08 10.39
C ARG A 70 8.77 12.40 11.66
N SER A 71 7.99 13.49 11.63
CA SER A 71 7.13 13.90 12.74
C SER A 71 5.82 13.12 12.71
N PHE A 72 5.69 12.11 13.57
CA PHE A 72 4.50 11.28 13.68
C PHE A 72 3.67 11.63 14.90
N THR A 73 2.34 11.72 14.71
CA THR A 73 1.35 11.61 15.79
C THR A 73 0.50 10.35 15.55
N PHE A 74 0.01 9.76 16.63
CA PHE A 74 -0.66 8.46 16.57
C PHE A 74 -2.03 8.55 17.23
N TRP A 75 -3.06 8.12 16.49
CA TRP A 75 -4.46 8.20 16.85
C TRP A 75 -5.08 6.82 16.82
N GLU A 76 -5.62 6.38 17.95
CA GLU A 76 -6.16 5.04 18.06
C GLU A 76 -7.61 4.97 17.55
N GLN A 77 -7.89 4.05 16.64
CA GLN A 77 -9.24 3.62 16.31
C GLN A 77 -9.55 2.35 17.12
N ALA A 78 -10.17 2.53 18.30
CA ALA A 78 -10.46 1.43 19.22
C ALA A 78 -11.42 0.40 18.60
N GLU A 79 -12.41 0.86 17.85
CA GLU A 79 -13.40 0.01 17.17
C GLU A 79 -13.31 0.18 15.65
N ALA A 80 -13.31 -0.93 14.91
CA ALA A 80 -13.23 -0.95 13.46
C ALA A 80 -14.61 -0.62 12.83
N LEU A 81 -15.02 0.65 12.92
CA LEU A 81 -16.33 1.13 12.44
C LEU A 81 -16.32 1.68 11.01
N GLY A 82 -15.24 1.47 10.27
CA GLY A 82 -15.09 1.89 8.87
C GLY A 82 -14.03 2.97 8.65
N LEU A 83 -13.77 3.27 7.36
CA LEU A 83 -12.72 4.22 6.95
C LEU A 83 -13.05 5.66 7.34
N GLY A 84 -14.30 6.09 7.20
CA GLY A 84 -14.73 7.42 7.65
C GLY A 84 -14.51 7.61 9.16
N HIS A 85 -14.84 6.61 9.97
CA HIS A 85 -14.56 6.63 11.40
C HIS A 85 -13.06 6.69 11.70
N ALA A 86 -12.22 5.94 10.95
CA ALA A 86 -10.78 6.01 11.10
C ALA A 86 -10.25 7.43 10.81
N VAL A 87 -10.71 8.05 9.73
CA VAL A 87 -10.35 9.43 9.38
C VAL A 87 -10.76 10.39 10.50
N LEU A 88 -11.97 10.27 11.05
CA LEU A 88 -12.44 11.11 12.14
C LEU A 88 -11.50 11.06 13.36
N GLN A 89 -11.00 9.88 13.73
CA GLN A 89 -10.05 9.76 14.85
C GLN A 89 -8.77 10.55 14.64
N GLY A 90 -8.33 10.74 13.41
CA GLY A 90 -7.10 11.46 13.10
C GLY A 90 -7.28 12.97 12.86
N LEU A 91 -8.49 13.52 12.98
CA LEU A 91 -8.79 14.95 12.74
C LEU A 91 -8.82 15.87 13.97
N PRO A 92 -8.82 15.41 15.24
CA PRO A 92 -8.86 16.32 16.38
C PRO A 92 -7.76 17.39 16.29
N GLU A 93 -8.04 18.58 16.82
CA GLU A 93 -7.12 19.73 16.86
C GLU A 93 -6.80 20.37 15.49
N LEU A 94 -7.31 19.83 14.37
CA LEU A 94 -7.17 20.46 13.07
C LEU A 94 -8.20 21.59 12.89
N GLY A 95 -7.73 22.70 12.32
CA GLY A 95 -8.56 23.85 11.96
C GLY A 95 -8.99 23.81 10.49
N ASP A 96 -9.07 24.97 9.87
CA ASP A 96 -9.49 25.13 8.47
C ASP A 96 -8.29 25.07 7.50
N GLU A 97 -7.28 24.25 7.84
CA GLU A 97 -6.18 23.95 6.95
C GLU A 97 -6.49 22.78 6.00
N PRO A 98 -5.82 22.74 4.84
CA PRO A 98 -5.94 21.61 3.93
C PRO A 98 -5.33 20.33 4.54
N ILE A 99 -5.91 19.18 4.16
CA ILE A 99 -5.45 17.86 4.59
C ILE A 99 -5.30 16.92 3.40
N LEU A 100 -4.20 16.16 3.40
CA LEU A 100 -3.96 15.08 2.47
C LEU A 100 -4.19 13.74 3.19
N ILE A 101 -5.06 12.90 2.65
CA ILE A 101 -5.34 11.56 3.18
C ILE A 101 -4.79 10.53 2.20
N LEU A 102 -3.98 9.59 2.71
CA LEU A 102 -3.38 8.51 1.92
C LEU A 102 -3.71 7.17 2.55
N LEU A 103 -4.32 6.26 1.80
CA LEU A 103 -4.57 4.91 2.29
C LEU A 103 -3.27 4.11 2.32
N SER A 104 -3.06 3.35 3.41
CA SER A 104 -1.82 2.63 3.70
C SER A 104 -1.72 1.25 3.03
N ASP A 105 -2.61 0.92 2.11
CA ASP A 105 -2.75 -0.43 1.57
C ASP A 105 -2.64 -0.53 0.04
N ALA A 106 -2.34 0.58 -0.62
CA ALA A 106 -2.09 0.65 -2.05
C ALA A 106 -0.92 1.59 -2.37
N ILE A 107 -0.23 1.32 -3.45
CA ILE A 107 0.85 2.17 -3.98
C ILE A 107 0.37 2.74 -5.31
N ILE A 108 0.36 4.07 -5.42
CA ILE A 108 -0.13 4.79 -6.59
C ILE A 108 0.98 5.74 -7.03
N PRO A 109 1.76 5.42 -8.07
CA PRO A 109 2.72 6.38 -8.63
C PRO A 109 1.98 7.62 -9.13
N PHE A 110 2.15 8.75 -8.44
CA PHE A 110 1.39 9.97 -8.68
C PHE A 110 2.15 11.22 -8.23
N ASP A 111 2.08 12.29 -8.99
CA ASP A 111 2.67 13.58 -8.67
C ASP A 111 1.67 14.44 -7.89
N ILE A 112 1.72 14.31 -6.57
CA ILE A 112 0.83 15.04 -5.65
C ILE A 112 1.12 16.55 -5.70
N GLN A 113 2.39 16.95 -5.81
CA GLN A 113 2.78 18.36 -5.85
C GLN A 113 2.19 19.06 -7.06
N LYS A 114 2.30 18.42 -8.23
CA LYS A 114 1.68 18.92 -9.44
C LYS A 114 0.16 19.01 -9.31
N ALA A 115 -0.48 17.97 -8.82
CA ALA A 115 -1.94 17.95 -8.66
C ALA A 115 -2.44 19.07 -7.75
N ILE A 116 -1.73 19.36 -6.64
CA ILE A 116 -2.05 20.49 -5.76
C ILE A 116 -1.86 21.83 -6.48
N SER A 117 -0.77 21.97 -7.25
CA SER A 117 -0.49 23.22 -7.97
C SER A 117 -1.51 23.55 -9.07
N ASP A 118 -2.18 22.53 -9.61
CA ASP A 118 -3.19 22.65 -10.67
C ASP A 118 -4.60 23.00 -10.12
N LEU A 119 -4.78 23.08 -8.77
CA LEU A 119 -6.05 23.42 -8.13
C LEU A 119 -6.32 24.92 -8.12
N GLY A 120 -7.61 25.28 -8.22
CA GLY A 120 -8.08 26.60 -7.91
C GLY A 120 -8.22 26.82 -6.40
N GLU A 121 -8.61 28.05 -6.03
CA GLU A 121 -8.84 28.40 -4.62
C GLU A 121 -9.99 27.56 -4.03
N ASN A 122 -9.78 27.00 -2.84
CA ASN A 122 -10.74 26.14 -2.13
C ASN A 122 -11.19 24.90 -2.94
N GLU A 123 -10.37 24.40 -3.83
CA GLU A 123 -10.60 23.13 -4.51
C GLU A 123 -9.84 21.98 -3.84
N GLY A 124 -10.40 20.79 -3.95
CA GLY A 124 -9.74 19.53 -3.59
C GLY A 124 -9.68 18.56 -4.77
N PHE A 125 -9.04 17.42 -4.56
CA PHE A 125 -9.09 16.34 -5.54
C PHE A 125 -9.18 14.96 -4.90
N LEU A 126 -9.74 14.02 -5.64
CA LEU A 126 -9.66 12.59 -5.39
C LEU A 126 -8.94 11.91 -6.56
N VAL A 127 -7.99 11.03 -6.23
CA VAL A 127 -7.34 10.22 -7.25
C VAL A 127 -8.20 9.01 -7.58
N ALA A 128 -8.35 8.74 -8.87
CA ALA A 128 -9.22 7.68 -9.36
C ALA A 128 -8.56 6.88 -10.48
N LYS A 129 -8.98 5.63 -10.61
CA LYS A 129 -8.60 4.75 -11.70
C LYS A 129 -9.84 4.16 -12.38
N GLU A 130 -9.79 4.06 -13.68
CA GLU A 130 -10.77 3.25 -14.43
C GLU A 130 -10.52 1.76 -14.19
N VAL A 131 -11.54 1.05 -13.73
CA VAL A 131 -11.47 -0.37 -13.41
C VAL A 131 -12.55 -1.14 -14.17
N ALA A 132 -12.26 -2.41 -14.49
CA ALA A 132 -13.20 -3.26 -15.22
C ALA A 132 -14.46 -3.59 -14.40
N ASP A 133 -14.33 -3.77 -13.09
CA ASP A 133 -15.44 -4.02 -12.17
C ASP A 133 -15.37 -3.07 -10.96
N PRO A 134 -16.14 -1.97 -10.97
CA PRO A 134 -16.09 -0.96 -9.91
C PRO A 134 -16.96 -1.31 -8.68
N ARG A 135 -17.75 -2.38 -8.68
CA ARG A 135 -18.72 -2.72 -7.62
C ARG A 135 -18.13 -2.92 -6.23
N ARG A 136 -16.81 -3.02 -6.13
CA ARG A 136 -16.08 -3.23 -4.86
C ARG A 136 -15.50 -1.96 -4.27
N PHE A 137 -15.67 -0.83 -4.92
CA PHE A 137 -15.03 0.44 -4.61
C PHE A 137 -16.04 1.57 -4.48
N GLY A 138 -15.62 2.67 -3.88
CA GLY A 138 -16.29 3.95 -4.07
C GLY A 138 -16.15 4.39 -5.53
N VAL A 139 -17.26 4.73 -6.17
CA VAL A 139 -17.33 5.10 -7.59
C VAL A 139 -17.73 6.56 -7.72
N MET A 140 -17.09 7.28 -8.64
CA MET A 140 -17.41 8.69 -8.90
C MET A 140 -18.05 8.91 -10.26
N GLU A 141 -19.03 9.81 -10.30
CA GLU A 141 -19.64 10.38 -11.50
C GLU A 141 -19.16 11.83 -11.65
N LEU A 142 -18.92 12.28 -12.86
CA LEU A 142 -18.35 13.59 -13.15
C LEU A 142 -19.34 14.52 -13.85
N ALA A 143 -19.24 15.82 -13.54
CA ALA A 143 -19.81 16.90 -14.31
C ALA A 143 -18.66 17.84 -14.75
N GLY A 144 -18.18 17.66 -15.98
CA GLY A 144 -16.93 18.24 -16.43
C GLY A 144 -15.73 17.67 -15.66
N ASP A 145 -14.89 18.53 -15.12
CA ASP A 145 -13.70 18.13 -14.34
C ASP A 145 -14.00 17.85 -12.86
N TYR A 146 -15.25 18.14 -12.42
CA TYR A 146 -15.63 18.01 -11.02
C TYR A 146 -16.43 16.74 -10.74
N ILE A 147 -16.27 16.20 -9.55
CA ILE A 147 -17.04 15.09 -9.05
C ILE A 147 -18.46 15.61 -8.72
N SER A 148 -19.45 15.05 -9.35
CA SER A 148 -20.86 15.41 -9.13
C SER A 148 -21.56 14.45 -8.17
N LYS A 149 -21.06 13.20 -8.07
CA LYS A 149 -21.66 12.19 -7.21
C LYS A 149 -20.65 11.11 -6.85
N LEU A 150 -20.77 10.59 -5.64
CA LEU A 150 -20.01 9.46 -5.14
C LEU A 150 -20.96 8.37 -4.63
N VAL A 151 -20.65 7.11 -4.93
CA VAL A 151 -21.46 5.97 -4.47
C VAL A 151 -20.52 4.86 -3.99
N GLU A 152 -20.66 4.47 -2.72
CA GLU A 152 -19.89 3.37 -2.16
C GLU A 152 -20.43 2.03 -2.64
N LYS A 153 -19.59 1.21 -3.25
CA LYS A 153 -19.87 -0.17 -3.69
C LYS A 153 -21.24 -0.34 -4.38
N PRO A 154 -21.50 0.39 -5.47
CA PRO A 154 -22.81 0.36 -6.13
C PRO A 154 -23.10 -1.01 -6.75
N GLU A 155 -24.32 -1.52 -6.56
CA GLU A 155 -24.76 -2.75 -7.25
C GLU A 155 -24.84 -2.57 -8.78
N LYS A 156 -25.24 -1.38 -9.22
CA LYS A 156 -25.37 -0.98 -10.63
C LYS A 156 -24.58 0.31 -10.86
N PRO A 157 -23.26 0.21 -11.07
CA PRO A 157 -22.42 1.38 -11.26
C PRO A 157 -22.78 2.14 -12.55
N GLN A 158 -22.85 3.47 -12.47
CA GLN A 158 -23.04 4.34 -13.64
C GLN A 158 -21.71 4.81 -14.23
N SER A 159 -20.60 4.53 -13.53
CA SER A 159 -19.24 4.87 -13.93
C SER A 159 -18.29 3.72 -13.57
N ASN A 160 -17.19 3.60 -14.27
CA ASN A 160 -16.10 2.68 -13.95
C ASN A 160 -14.92 3.36 -13.24
N LEU A 161 -15.09 4.62 -12.84
CA LEU A 161 -14.05 5.43 -12.20
C LEU A 161 -14.06 5.21 -10.69
N ALA A 162 -13.15 4.37 -10.21
CA ALA A 162 -13.02 3.98 -8.81
C ALA A 162 -12.07 4.90 -8.05
N ILE A 163 -12.42 5.24 -6.80
CA ILE A 163 -11.55 6.01 -5.90
C ILE A 163 -10.36 5.13 -5.49
N SER A 164 -9.15 5.62 -5.66
CA SER A 164 -7.92 4.81 -5.50
C SER A 164 -7.19 4.99 -4.16
N GLY A 165 -7.59 5.98 -3.33
CA GLY A 165 -7.05 6.10 -1.96
C GLY A 165 -6.12 7.29 -1.70
N ILE A 166 -6.09 8.29 -2.58
CA ILE A 166 -5.45 9.59 -2.34
C ILE A 166 -6.53 10.68 -2.40
N TYR A 167 -6.62 11.48 -1.35
CA TYR A 167 -7.62 12.54 -1.19
C TYR A 167 -6.95 13.81 -0.69
N TYR A 168 -7.10 14.90 -1.39
CA TYR A 168 -6.71 16.24 -0.93
C TYR A 168 -7.97 17.07 -0.72
N LEU A 169 -8.19 17.50 0.51
CA LEU A 169 -9.36 18.30 0.88
C LEU A 169 -8.93 19.66 1.38
N PRO A 170 -9.60 20.75 0.97
CA PRO A 170 -9.18 22.10 1.27
C PRO A 170 -9.39 22.49 2.74
N SER A 171 -10.20 21.74 3.51
CA SER A 171 -10.51 22.02 4.90
C SER A 171 -10.67 20.77 5.73
N ALA A 172 -9.76 20.55 6.67
CA ALA A 172 -9.86 19.48 7.66
C ALA A 172 -11.05 19.69 8.61
N LYS A 173 -11.39 20.96 8.93
CA LYS A 173 -12.54 21.32 9.77
C LYS A 173 -13.86 20.89 9.12
N ARG A 174 -14.09 21.23 7.85
CA ARG A 174 -15.32 20.86 7.15
C ARG A 174 -15.44 19.34 6.99
N LEU A 175 -14.33 18.66 6.73
CA LEU A 175 -14.31 17.20 6.72
C LEU A 175 -14.70 16.61 8.09
N ARG A 176 -14.17 17.15 9.19
CA ARG A 176 -14.51 16.70 10.53
C ARG A 176 -16.00 16.93 10.84
N GLU A 177 -16.52 18.11 10.56
CA GLU A 177 -17.93 18.45 10.80
C GLU A 177 -18.88 17.49 10.03
N ALA A 178 -18.56 17.18 8.77
CA ALA A 178 -19.35 16.21 7.97
C ALA A 178 -19.23 14.77 8.52
N LEU A 179 -18.07 14.37 9.03
CA LEU A 179 -17.88 13.07 9.69
C LEU A 179 -18.64 12.98 11.02
N GLU A 180 -18.61 14.03 11.84
CA GLU A 180 -19.36 14.11 13.09
C GLU A 180 -20.86 14.06 12.83
N GLU A 181 -21.37 14.76 11.81
CA GLU A 181 -22.75 14.69 11.37
C GLU A 181 -23.15 13.27 10.97
N MET A 182 -22.35 12.61 10.12
CA MET A 182 -22.60 11.23 9.69
C MET A 182 -22.68 10.26 10.88
N VAL A 183 -21.76 10.40 11.85
CA VAL A 183 -21.73 9.55 13.06
C VAL A 183 -22.94 9.85 13.96
N ALA A 184 -23.28 11.13 14.18
CA ALA A 184 -24.43 11.52 14.99
C ALA A 184 -25.78 11.01 14.43
N GLN A 185 -25.87 10.91 13.09
CA GLN A 185 -27.03 10.36 12.39
C GLN A 185 -27.01 8.83 12.28
N ASP A 186 -25.95 8.17 12.74
CA ASP A 186 -25.66 6.72 12.56
C ASP A 186 -25.79 6.27 11.09
N ARG A 187 -25.39 7.12 10.15
CA ARG A 187 -25.49 6.86 8.71
C ARG A 187 -24.36 5.94 8.27
N ARG A 188 -24.68 4.68 8.04
CA ARG A 188 -23.75 3.62 7.64
C ARG A 188 -24.10 3.02 6.31
N THR A 189 -23.08 2.72 5.49
CA THR A 189 -23.20 1.91 4.27
C THR A 189 -22.52 0.58 4.51
N GLN A 190 -23.25 -0.52 4.33
CA GLN A 190 -22.80 -1.90 4.64
C GLN A 190 -22.30 -2.08 6.08
N GLY A 191 -22.90 -1.37 7.03
CA GLY A 191 -22.58 -1.45 8.47
C GLY A 191 -21.38 -0.61 8.91
N GLU A 192 -20.73 0.13 8.01
CA GLU A 192 -19.55 0.95 8.27
C GLU A 192 -19.78 2.43 7.95
N TYR A 193 -19.10 3.32 8.66
CA TYR A 193 -18.99 4.74 8.30
C TYR A 193 -17.99 4.88 7.16
N GLN A 194 -18.47 5.01 5.94
CA GLN A 194 -17.63 5.07 4.74
C GLN A 194 -17.14 6.49 4.47
N LEU A 195 -15.88 6.64 4.08
CA LEU A 195 -15.34 7.95 3.69
C LEU A 195 -16.02 8.48 2.42
N THR A 196 -16.40 7.60 1.50
CA THR A 196 -17.14 7.94 0.28
C THR A 196 -18.45 8.66 0.57
N ASP A 197 -19.18 8.23 1.61
CA ASP A 197 -20.47 8.85 2.01
C ASP A 197 -20.26 10.26 2.56
N VAL A 198 -19.19 10.47 3.35
CA VAL A 198 -18.82 11.80 3.85
C VAL A 198 -18.42 12.75 2.74
N LEU A 199 -17.67 12.27 1.77
CA LEU A 199 -17.29 13.07 0.60
C LEU A 199 -18.51 13.46 -0.23
N SER A 200 -19.56 12.61 -0.28
CA SER A 200 -20.84 12.99 -0.89
C SER A 200 -21.50 14.13 -0.13
N ILE A 201 -21.51 14.09 1.21
CA ILE A 201 -22.05 15.19 2.04
C ILE A 201 -21.31 16.50 1.75
N LEU A 202 -19.97 16.45 1.65
CA LEU A 202 -19.16 17.63 1.32
C LEU A 202 -19.51 18.21 -0.06
N ILE A 203 -19.70 17.37 -1.08
CA ILE A 203 -20.11 17.79 -2.42
C ILE A 203 -21.50 18.43 -2.37
N ASP A 204 -22.45 17.83 -1.64
CA ASP A 204 -23.81 18.38 -1.45
C ASP A 204 -23.80 19.74 -0.74
N HIS A 205 -22.79 19.99 0.12
CA HIS A 205 -22.53 21.29 0.77
C HIS A 205 -21.74 22.27 -0.13
N GLY A 206 -21.44 21.91 -1.37
CA GLY A 206 -20.81 22.79 -2.37
C GLY A 206 -19.30 22.70 -2.46
N GLU A 207 -18.65 21.71 -1.82
CA GLU A 207 -17.21 21.47 -2.00
C GLU A 207 -16.91 21.12 -3.46
N LYS A 208 -15.88 21.75 -4.00
CA LYS A 208 -15.39 21.50 -5.36
C LYS A 208 -14.26 20.48 -5.33
N LEU A 209 -14.58 19.25 -5.70
CA LEU A 209 -13.60 18.17 -5.76
C LEU A 209 -13.37 17.76 -7.22
N ARG A 210 -12.11 17.78 -7.66
CA ARG A 210 -11.72 17.29 -8.99
C ARG A 210 -11.43 15.80 -8.97
N ALA A 211 -11.65 15.12 -10.07
CA ALA A 211 -11.18 13.75 -10.28
C ALA A 211 -9.83 13.78 -11.02
N VAL A 212 -8.78 13.25 -10.41
CA VAL A 212 -7.48 13.08 -11.06
C VAL A 212 -7.28 11.62 -11.40
N LYS A 213 -7.23 11.31 -12.69
CA LYS A 213 -7.10 9.93 -13.19
C LYS A 213 -5.65 9.47 -13.16
N VAL A 214 -5.44 8.21 -12.78
CA VAL A 214 -4.15 7.52 -12.82
C VAL A 214 -4.24 6.21 -13.59
N ASP A 215 -3.12 5.83 -14.23
CA ASP A 215 -3.03 4.58 -14.97
C ASP A 215 -2.61 3.40 -14.07
N THR A 216 -1.95 3.68 -12.95
CA THR A 216 -1.40 2.67 -12.05
C THR A 216 -1.95 2.81 -10.64
N TRP A 217 -2.54 1.73 -10.15
CA TRP A 217 -3.00 1.56 -8.77
C TRP A 217 -2.67 0.13 -8.34
N LEU A 218 -1.70 -0.02 -7.46
CA LEU A 218 -1.17 -1.30 -7.03
C LEU A 218 -1.76 -1.64 -5.65
N ASP A 219 -2.76 -2.52 -5.64
CA ASP A 219 -3.31 -3.07 -4.40
C ASP A 219 -2.25 -3.98 -3.73
N CYS A 220 -2.08 -3.82 -2.42
CA CYS A 220 -1.20 -4.65 -1.61
C CYS A 220 -2.01 -5.45 -0.56
N GLY A 221 -3.23 -5.86 -0.89
CA GLY A 221 -4.16 -6.49 0.04
C GLY A 221 -4.07 -8.00 0.15
N THR A 222 -3.41 -8.69 -0.79
CA THR A 222 -3.22 -10.15 -0.82
C THR A 222 -1.80 -10.51 -1.24
N PRO A 223 -1.31 -11.73 -0.96
CA PRO A 223 0.02 -12.16 -1.42
C PRO A 223 0.19 -12.05 -2.94
N ALA A 224 -0.80 -12.46 -3.71
CA ALA A 224 -0.76 -12.37 -5.18
C ALA A 224 -0.71 -10.92 -5.66
N ALA A 225 -1.50 -10.02 -5.05
CA ALA A 225 -1.49 -8.60 -5.37
C ALA A 225 -0.17 -7.92 -4.97
N LEU A 226 0.43 -8.33 -3.84
CA LEU A 226 1.75 -7.83 -3.42
C LEU A 226 2.87 -8.25 -4.38
N LEU A 227 2.83 -9.50 -4.90
CA LEU A 227 3.77 -9.97 -5.93
C LEU A 227 3.56 -9.21 -7.26
N GLU A 228 2.32 -8.89 -7.62
CA GLU A 228 2.02 -8.07 -8.79
C GLU A 228 2.52 -6.64 -8.60
N ALA A 229 2.29 -6.03 -7.44
CA ALA A 229 2.84 -4.72 -7.09
C ALA A 229 4.37 -4.71 -7.16
N ASN A 230 5.03 -5.77 -6.66
CA ASN A 230 6.47 -5.94 -6.78
C ASN A 230 6.93 -5.94 -8.25
N ARG A 231 6.24 -6.69 -9.10
CA ARG A 231 6.54 -6.80 -10.53
C ARG A 231 6.44 -5.45 -11.24
N GLU A 232 5.35 -4.71 -11.00
CA GLU A 232 5.13 -3.41 -11.62
C GLU A 232 6.12 -2.34 -11.11
N LEU A 233 6.37 -2.29 -9.81
CA LEU A 233 7.34 -1.34 -9.24
C LEU A 233 8.78 -1.61 -9.70
N LEU A 234 9.17 -2.87 -9.88
CA LEU A 234 10.50 -3.24 -10.34
C LEU A 234 10.77 -2.79 -11.79
N LYS A 235 9.75 -2.60 -12.62
CA LYS A 235 9.92 -1.99 -13.95
C LYS A 235 10.45 -0.55 -13.84
N LEU A 236 10.12 0.15 -12.76
CA LEU A 236 10.49 1.55 -12.51
C LEU A 236 11.74 1.68 -11.62
N LYS A 237 11.94 0.75 -10.69
CA LYS A 237 12.93 0.86 -9.60
C LYS A 237 13.93 -0.31 -9.58
N SER A 238 14.20 -0.95 -10.73
CA SER A 238 15.17 -2.05 -10.79
C SER A 238 16.56 -1.59 -10.36
N ARG A 239 17.16 -2.35 -9.43
CA ARG A 239 18.52 -2.12 -8.94
C ARG A 239 19.26 -3.45 -8.88
N VAL A 240 20.25 -3.59 -9.72
CA VAL A 240 21.06 -4.81 -9.85
C VAL A 240 22.47 -4.51 -9.35
N VAL A 241 22.98 -5.36 -8.46
CA VAL A 241 24.37 -5.33 -8.00
C VAL A 241 25.15 -6.38 -8.78
N PRO A 242 26.32 -6.05 -9.37
CA PRO A 242 27.15 -7.06 -10.03
C PRO A 242 27.61 -8.13 -9.05
N LEU A 243 27.38 -9.41 -9.36
CA LEU A 243 27.76 -10.54 -8.54
C LEU A 243 28.75 -11.43 -9.29
N LYS A 244 29.77 -11.92 -8.60
CA LYS A 244 30.88 -12.69 -9.21
C LYS A 244 30.45 -14.10 -9.64
N ASP A 245 29.67 -14.78 -8.81
CA ASP A 245 29.34 -16.21 -8.95
C ASP A 245 27.84 -16.46 -9.09
N SER A 246 27.09 -15.47 -9.54
CA SER A 246 25.62 -15.56 -9.65
C SER A 246 25.11 -14.81 -10.87
N LEU A 247 23.98 -15.27 -11.42
CA LEU A 247 23.32 -14.66 -12.57
C LEU A 247 22.11 -13.87 -12.13
N ILE A 248 22.06 -12.58 -12.48
CA ILE A 248 20.87 -11.75 -12.26
C ILE A 248 20.12 -11.53 -13.57
N LYS A 249 18.83 -11.82 -13.57
CA LYS A 249 17.89 -11.56 -14.68
C LYS A 249 16.97 -10.39 -14.29
N PRO A 250 17.20 -9.18 -14.78
CA PRO A 250 16.36 -8.04 -14.46
C PRO A 250 14.89 -8.21 -14.95
N PRO A 251 13.93 -7.44 -14.39
CA PRO A 251 14.12 -6.44 -13.33
C PRO A 251 14.24 -7.11 -11.94
N CYS A 252 15.13 -6.58 -11.11
CA CYS A 252 15.33 -7.05 -9.72
C CYS A 252 15.68 -5.85 -8.84
N TRP A 253 15.41 -5.98 -7.55
CA TRP A 253 15.96 -5.08 -6.54
C TRP A 253 16.69 -5.88 -5.47
N ILE A 254 17.95 -5.56 -5.23
CA ILE A 254 18.84 -6.29 -4.31
C ILE A 254 19.45 -5.30 -3.35
N ALA A 255 19.32 -5.53 -2.04
CA ALA A 255 19.96 -4.72 -1.00
C ALA A 255 21.48 -4.89 -1.04
N ASP A 256 22.23 -3.84 -0.66
CA ASP A 256 23.70 -3.84 -0.70
C ASP A 256 24.35 -4.88 0.22
N ASP A 257 23.71 -5.18 1.34
CA ASP A 257 24.15 -6.12 2.36
C ASP A 257 23.56 -7.53 2.20
N ALA A 258 22.80 -7.78 1.12
CA ALA A 258 22.32 -9.12 0.79
C ALA A 258 23.48 -10.00 0.26
N VAL A 259 23.53 -11.24 0.73
CA VAL A 259 24.53 -12.21 0.31
C VAL A 259 23.92 -13.17 -0.72
N ILE A 260 24.45 -13.17 -1.93
CA ILE A 260 23.97 -14.03 -3.02
C ILE A 260 25.17 -14.78 -3.60
N GLU A 261 25.16 -16.11 -3.52
CA GLU A 261 26.24 -16.98 -3.94
C GLU A 261 25.71 -18.15 -4.79
N ASN A 262 26.38 -18.46 -5.89
CA ASN A 262 26.06 -19.60 -6.78
C ASN A 262 24.58 -19.69 -7.12
N SER A 263 23.92 -18.58 -7.45
CA SER A 263 22.48 -18.51 -7.58
C SER A 263 22.03 -17.82 -8.87
N ILE A 264 20.79 -18.09 -9.29
CA ILE A 264 20.11 -17.38 -10.38
C ILE A 264 18.94 -16.62 -9.78
N ILE A 265 18.97 -15.29 -9.90
CA ILE A 265 17.97 -14.39 -9.33
C ILE A 265 17.26 -13.65 -10.44
N GLY A 266 15.95 -13.67 -10.41
CA GLY A 266 15.09 -12.96 -11.35
C GLY A 266 14.46 -13.84 -12.45
N PRO A 267 13.57 -13.21 -13.26
CA PRO A 267 13.14 -11.80 -13.15
C PRO A 267 12.19 -11.54 -11.96
N ASN A 268 11.89 -10.24 -11.74
CA ASN A 268 10.88 -9.76 -10.78
C ASN A 268 11.13 -10.19 -9.33
N VAL A 269 12.39 -10.15 -8.89
CA VAL A 269 12.78 -10.51 -7.53
C VAL A 269 13.23 -9.30 -6.73
N SER A 270 12.69 -9.16 -5.52
CA SER A 270 13.16 -8.20 -4.53
C SER A 270 13.80 -8.93 -3.35
N ILE A 271 15.05 -8.56 -3.00
CA ILE A 271 15.81 -9.14 -1.91
C ILE A 271 16.16 -8.04 -0.90
N ALA A 272 15.57 -8.13 0.30
CA ALA A 272 15.75 -7.16 1.37
C ALA A 272 17.09 -7.32 2.10
N LYS A 273 17.38 -6.35 2.97
CA LYS A 273 18.62 -6.26 3.74
C LYS A 273 18.94 -7.53 4.53
N GLY A 274 20.23 -7.91 4.55
CA GLY A 274 20.72 -9.04 5.34
C GLY A 274 20.19 -10.41 4.88
N ALA A 275 19.45 -10.50 3.78
CA ALA A 275 18.98 -11.78 3.24
C ALA A 275 20.14 -12.56 2.61
N VAL A 276 20.10 -13.89 2.74
CA VAL A 276 21.12 -14.82 2.23
C VAL A 276 20.49 -15.80 1.26
N VAL A 277 20.99 -15.85 0.02
CA VAL A 277 20.52 -16.79 -1.02
C VAL A 277 21.72 -17.55 -1.57
N ARG A 278 21.76 -18.86 -1.38
CA ARG A 278 22.87 -19.73 -1.82
C ARG A 278 22.36 -20.92 -2.63
N ASN A 279 23.12 -21.28 -3.67
CA ASN A 279 22.89 -22.48 -4.48
C ASN A 279 21.40 -22.61 -4.94
N SER A 280 20.76 -21.47 -5.29
CA SER A 280 19.31 -21.41 -5.46
C SER A 280 18.91 -20.71 -6.76
N ILE A 281 17.70 -21.00 -7.22
CA ILE A 281 17.05 -20.30 -8.33
C ILE A 281 15.79 -19.63 -7.78
N VAL A 282 15.72 -18.30 -7.91
CA VAL A 282 14.61 -17.47 -7.35
C VAL A 282 14.08 -16.59 -8.47
N SER A 283 12.77 -16.67 -8.71
CA SER A 283 12.06 -15.80 -9.67
C SER A 283 10.70 -15.34 -9.12
N GLU A 284 10.18 -14.22 -9.64
CA GLU A 284 8.84 -13.70 -9.31
C GLU A 284 8.57 -13.63 -7.80
N SER A 285 9.54 -13.24 -6.98
CA SER A 285 9.49 -13.47 -5.54
C SER A 285 9.96 -12.26 -4.72
N ILE A 286 9.49 -12.18 -3.48
CA ILE A 286 9.91 -11.19 -2.48
C ILE A 286 10.61 -11.93 -1.34
N ILE A 287 11.88 -11.58 -1.07
CA ILE A 287 12.68 -12.15 -0.01
C ILE A 287 12.91 -11.08 1.06
N ASN A 288 12.28 -11.26 2.22
CA ASN A 288 12.32 -10.26 3.30
C ASN A 288 13.63 -10.28 4.06
N ALA A 289 13.80 -9.27 4.93
CA ALA A 289 15.04 -9.03 5.66
C ALA A 289 15.50 -10.24 6.47
N GLY A 290 16.81 -10.55 6.37
CA GLY A 290 17.44 -11.64 7.11
C GLY A 290 16.97 -13.05 6.75
N ALA A 291 16.14 -13.23 5.72
CA ALA A 291 15.71 -14.55 5.25
C ALA A 291 16.90 -15.34 4.68
N GLN A 292 16.91 -16.65 4.86
CA GLN A 292 17.94 -17.55 4.39
C GLN A 292 17.36 -18.60 3.46
N ILE A 293 17.90 -18.70 2.25
CA ILE A 293 17.46 -19.66 1.21
C ILE A 293 18.68 -20.41 0.72
N GLU A 294 18.63 -21.74 0.79
CA GLU A 294 19.75 -22.60 0.38
C GLU A 294 19.25 -23.84 -0.35
N GLY A 295 19.80 -24.09 -1.54
CA GLY A 295 19.50 -25.29 -2.34
C GLY A 295 18.08 -25.35 -2.87
N MET A 296 17.40 -24.20 -3.09
CA MET A 296 15.99 -24.12 -3.44
C MET A 296 15.77 -23.64 -4.88
N VAL A 297 14.67 -24.10 -5.46
CA VAL A 297 14.08 -23.49 -6.66
C VAL A 297 12.71 -22.96 -6.28
N ILE A 298 12.56 -21.63 -6.24
CA ILE A 298 11.32 -20.98 -5.81
C ILE A 298 10.85 -19.95 -6.85
N LYS A 299 9.53 -19.88 -6.97
CA LYS A 299 8.84 -18.96 -7.87
C LYS A 299 7.52 -18.50 -7.21
N ASP A 300 7.03 -17.31 -7.57
CA ASP A 300 5.78 -16.73 -7.08
C ASP A 300 5.64 -16.81 -5.54
N THR A 301 6.75 -16.49 -4.83
CA THR A 301 6.88 -16.75 -3.39
C THR A 301 7.23 -15.47 -2.62
N ILE A 302 6.58 -15.28 -1.47
CA ILE A 302 6.98 -14.28 -0.47
C ILE A 302 7.62 -15.04 0.71
N VAL A 303 8.92 -14.81 0.93
CA VAL A 303 9.64 -15.36 2.08
C VAL A 303 9.66 -14.33 3.19
N GLY A 304 9.12 -14.70 4.35
CA GLY A 304 9.00 -13.81 5.52
C GLY A 304 10.34 -13.40 6.12
N GLU A 305 10.32 -12.37 6.97
CA GLU A 305 11.51 -11.89 7.68
C GLU A 305 12.12 -13.02 8.51
N ARG A 306 13.47 -13.19 8.39
CA ARG A 306 14.28 -14.21 9.08
C ARG A 306 13.81 -15.67 8.89
N ALA A 307 12.94 -15.92 7.90
CA ALA A 307 12.56 -17.29 7.56
C ALA A 307 13.74 -18.07 6.96
N VAL A 308 13.80 -19.36 7.23
CA VAL A 308 14.87 -20.25 6.73
C VAL A 308 14.25 -21.33 5.87
N LEU A 309 14.67 -21.38 4.59
CA LEU A 309 14.30 -22.41 3.62
C LEU A 309 15.56 -23.14 3.18
N ARG A 310 15.64 -24.42 3.49
CA ARG A 310 16.77 -25.26 3.09
C ARG A 310 16.31 -26.58 2.57
N ARG A 311 16.94 -27.05 1.52
CA ARG A 311 16.75 -28.43 1.04
C ARG A 311 17.95 -29.29 1.44
N SER A 312 17.68 -30.42 2.07
CA SER A 312 18.70 -31.43 2.31
C SER A 312 18.96 -32.24 1.06
N PRO A 313 20.21 -32.61 0.76
CA PRO A 313 20.52 -33.54 -0.32
C PRO A 313 19.75 -34.86 -0.13
N SER A 314 19.23 -35.42 -1.23
CA SER A 314 18.62 -36.73 -1.23
C SER A 314 19.54 -37.73 -1.94
N SER A 315 19.68 -38.94 -1.41
CA SER A 315 20.34 -40.02 -2.10
C SER A 315 19.27 -40.85 -2.84
N LEU A 316 19.45 -41.04 -4.13
CA LEU A 316 18.51 -41.74 -4.99
C LEU A 316 19.26 -42.79 -5.80
N ASP A 317 18.70 -44.01 -5.86
CA ASP A 317 19.10 -45.07 -6.79
C ASP A 317 17.95 -45.23 -7.81
N VAL A 318 18.21 -44.81 -9.04
CA VAL A 318 17.17 -44.70 -10.09
C VAL A 318 17.56 -45.56 -11.29
N GLY A 319 16.79 -46.59 -11.55
CA GLY A 319 16.98 -47.49 -12.70
C GLY A 319 16.60 -46.84 -14.04
N SER A 320 17.01 -47.51 -15.14
CA SER A 320 16.64 -47.07 -16.49
C SER A 320 15.12 -47.00 -16.67
N PHE A 321 14.67 -45.99 -17.41
CA PHE A 321 13.25 -45.72 -17.71
C PHE A 321 12.39 -45.31 -16.51
N SER A 322 12.98 -45.05 -15.35
CA SER A 322 12.26 -44.51 -14.20
C SER A 322 11.91 -43.04 -14.40
N ARG A 323 10.74 -42.64 -13.88
CA ARG A 323 10.29 -41.24 -13.83
C ARG A 323 10.08 -40.85 -12.39
N LEU A 324 10.71 -39.74 -11.96
CA LEU A 324 10.59 -39.22 -10.63
C LEU A 324 10.01 -37.77 -10.73
N GLU A 325 8.96 -37.50 -9.96
CA GLU A 325 8.30 -36.21 -9.95
C GLU A 325 8.14 -35.72 -8.49
N GLY A 326 8.27 -34.40 -8.26
CA GLY A 326 7.98 -33.80 -6.95
C GLY A 326 9.15 -33.75 -5.97
N PHE A 327 10.41 -33.76 -6.42
CA PHE A 327 11.63 -33.64 -5.61
C PHE A 327 12.15 -32.22 -5.52
#